data_5f8af261233f4bccf7b6a589e8c99e65
#
_entry.id   5f8af261233f4bccf7b6a589e8c99e65
#
_cell.length_a   1.000
_cell.length_b   1.000
_cell.length_c   1.000
_cell.angle_alpha   90.00
_cell.angle_beta   90.00
_cell.angle_gamma   90.00
#
_symmetry.space_group_name_H-M   'P 1'
#
loop_
_entity.id
_entity.type
_entity.pdbx_description
1 polymer ?
#
loop_
_entity_poly.entity_id
_entity_poly.type
_entity_poly.pdbx_seq_one_letter_code
_entity_poly.pdbx_strand_id
1 'polypeptide(L)'
;MHPPLSLIWFFLTAGTSIGLFTFTYFMEFLTLWGKNTALPKHMVVFSSLLSLVLIGLGAVGASFHLGHKLRAWKAIRRFRTSWLSREAVFSGAYGLSLLIFLALRYYDVTGFLYHAVGILTFLLGWLGAFSTAMIYASNKFVLEWNTSLTVLYFLDMYLMLGSSAFLAMTYHYDPRWVGTYVFLTFLFVTLGLFFRLAFNIRQAFLKRPTLNEALNLPHNRPIRVLDTGTTTTNYCTEEFYYRKGKELLPITIPIAYILTFVVPIFLLLYVWISGKNQYAFYAVTFASLLVGSLLERWSFFVEGNHVQNLFYGLYPEEGYKLRKGFMEWKKTKITYR
;
A
#
# COMPACT_ATOMS: atom_id res chain seq x y z
N MET A 1 15.30 14.16 -4.32
CA MET A 1 14.12 14.17 -3.42
C MET A 1 13.84 12.78 -2.89
N HIS A 2 13.13 12.67 -1.80
CA HIS A 2 12.59 11.40 -1.28
C HIS A 2 11.08 11.41 -1.47
N PRO A 3 10.44 10.23 -1.64
CA PRO A 3 8.99 10.13 -1.64
C PRO A 3 8.38 10.81 -0.41
N PRO A 4 7.24 11.50 -0.52
CA PRO A 4 6.64 12.19 0.62
C PRO A 4 6.20 11.18 1.69
N LEU A 5 6.87 11.22 2.84
CA LEU A 5 6.58 10.32 3.97
C LEU A 5 5.13 10.45 4.45
N SER A 6 4.53 11.63 4.32
CA SER A 6 3.13 11.87 4.66
C SER A 6 2.15 11.02 3.82
N LEU A 7 2.50 10.76 2.56
CA LEU A 7 1.71 9.90 1.68
C LEU A 7 1.86 8.42 2.07
N ILE A 8 3.09 7.98 2.36
CA ILE A 8 3.36 6.62 2.84
C ILE A 8 2.66 6.37 4.17
N TRP A 9 2.69 7.36 5.08
CA TRP A 9 1.96 7.33 6.34
C TRP A 9 0.45 7.11 6.13
N PHE A 10 -0.17 7.85 5.20
CA PHE A 10 -1.57 7.64 4.85
C PHE A 10 -1.85 6.20 4.41
N PHE A 11 -1.01 5.64 3.53
CA PHE A 11 -1.16 4.25 3.08
C PHE A 11 -1.17 3.24 4.22
N LEU A 12 -0.22 3.37 5.14
CA LEU A 12 -0.08 2.42 6.24
C LEU A 12 -1.25 2.53 7.22
N THR A 13 -1.60 3.76 7.59
CA THR A 13 -2.66 3.98 8.58
C THR A 13 -4.04 3.67 8.01
N ALA A 14 -4.36 4.13 6.79
CA ALA A 14 -5.60 3.80 6.11
C ALA A 14 -5.69 2.29 5.82
N GLY A 15 -4.59 1.68 5.35
CA GLY A 15 -4.54 0.25 5.09
C GLY A 15 -4.77 -0.60 6.33
N THR A 16 -4.08 -0.27 7.42
CA THR A 16 -4.30 -0.96 8.71
C THR A 16 -5.73 -0.75 9.21
N SER A 17 -6.28 0.47 9.09
CA SER A 17 -7.67 0.79 9.47
C SER A 17 -8.69 -0.07 8.71
N ILE A 18 -8.64 -0.04 7.39
CA ILE A 18 -9.59 -0.75 6.52
C ILE A 18 -9.44 -2.26 6.70
N GLY A 19 -8.21 -2.76 6.76
CA GLY A 19 -7.93 -4.17 6.99
C GLY A 19 -8.40 -4.65 8.35
N LEU A 20 -8.12 -3.91 9.43
CA LEU A 20 -8.55 -4.25 10.78
C LEU A 20 -10.09 -4.27 10.88
N PHE A 21 -10.77 -3.25 10.35
CA PHE A 21 -12.23 -3.22 10.31
C PHE A 21 -12.80 -4.40 9.49
N THR A 22 -12.14 -4.75 8.38
CA THR A 22 -12.55 -5.89 7.55
C THR A 22 -12.66 -7.17 8.37
N PHE A 23 -11.64 -7.52 9.13
CA PHE A 23 -11.64 -8.74 9.94
C PHE A 23 -12.58 -8.65 11.15
N THR A 24 -12.67 -7.47 11.78
CA THR A 24 -13.64 -7.22 12.85
C THR A 24 -15.07 -7.44 12.35
N TYR A 25 -15.43 -6.81 11.23
CA TYR A 25 -16.80 -6.88 10.72
C TYR A 25 -17.10 -8.23 10.07
N PHE A 26 -16.12 -8.89 9.46
CA PHE A 26 -16.31 -10.22 8.88
C PHE A 26 -16.78 -11.24 9.93
N MET A 27 -16.21 -11.21 11.13
CA MET A 27 -16.63 -12.08 12.23
C MET A 27 -18.07 -11.78 12.67
N GLU A 28 -18.41 -10.50 12.82
CA GLU A 28 -19.77 -10.07 13.15
C GLU A 28 -20.77 -10.44 12.02
N PHE A 29 -20.37 -10.29 10.76
CA PHE A 29 -21.19 -10.65 9.60
C PHE A 29 -21.54 -12.13 9.54
N LEU A 30 -20.60 -13.01 9.89
CA LEU A 30 -20.84 -14.46 9.91
C LEU A 30 -21.90 -14.87 10.93
N THR A 31 -22.20 -14.05 11.94
CA THR A 31 -23.28 -14.34 12.90
C THR A 31 -24.66 -14.34 12.23
N LEU A 32 -24.85 -13.58 11.13
CA LEU A 32 -26.07 -13.59 10.33
C LEU A 32 -26.39 -14.98 9.73
N TRP A 33 -25.36 -15.81 9.56
CA TRP A 33 -25.48 -17.16 9.01
C TRP A 33 -25.51 -18.24 10.12
N GLY A 34 -25.88 -17.84 11.34
CA GLY A 34 -25.97 -18.74 12.48
C GLY A 34 -24.62 -19.29 12.97
N LYS A 35 -23.50 -18.66 12.58
CA LYS A 35 -22.17 -19.06 13.07
C LYS A 35 -21.90 -18.42 14.42
N ASN A 36 -21.35 -19.20 15.35
CA ASN A 36 -20.95 -18.71 16.67
C ASN A 36 -19.60 -17.95 16.60
N THR A 37 -19.59 -16.86 15.83
CA THR A 37 -18.41 -16.03 15.56
C THR A 37 -18.48 -14.66 16.22
N ALA A 38 -19.57 -14.39 16.98
CA ALA A 38 -19.74 -13.12 17.67
C ALA A 38 -18.52 -12.80 18.55
N LEU A 39 -17.97 -11.61 18.33
CA LEU A 39 -16.84 -11.10 19.11
C LEU A 39 -17.33 -10.44 20.41
N PRO A 40 -16.52 -10.44 21.47
CA PRO A 40 -16.81 -9.65 22.67
C PRO A 40 -17.01 -8.17 22.31
N LYS A 41 -18.04 -7.54 22.91
CA LYS A 41 -18.38 -6.12 22.64
C LYS A 41 -17.16 -5.20 22.72
N HIS A 42 -16.38 -5.33 23.80
CA HIS A 42 -15.19 -4.50 24.02
C HIS A 42 -14.13 -4.68 22.93
N MET A 43 -14.01 -5.86 22.35
CA MET A 43 -13.10 -6.10 21.22
C MET A 43 -13.59 -5.37 19.96
N VAL A 44 -14.88 -5.47 19.62
CA VAL A 44 -15.45 -4.78 18.44
C VAL A 44 -15.36 -3.25 18.61
N VAL A 45 -15.69 -2.75 19.81
CA VAL A 45 -15.59 -1.30 20.11
C VAL A 45 -14.14 -0.83 20.00
N PHE A 46 -13.19 -1.55 20.61
CA PHE A 46 -11.79 -1.16 20.59
C PHE A 46 -11.19 -1.23 19.18
N SER A 47 -11.44 -2.30 18.41
CA SER A 47 -10.95 -2.43 17.03
C SER A 47 -11.53 -1.37 16.10
N SER A 48 -12.82 -1.05 16.24
CA SER A 48 -13.48 0.00 15.46
C SER A 48 -12.97 1.39 15.83
N LEU A 49 -12.75 1.65 17.13
CA LEU A 49 -12.14 2.91 17.60
C LEU A 49 -10.71 3.06 17.09
N LEU A 50 -9.90 2.00 17.18
CA LEU A 50 -8.54 2.01 16.64
C LEU A 50 -8.54 2.26 15.13
N SER A 51 -9.43 1.60 14.38
CA SER A 51 -9.60 1.83 12.94
C SER A 51 -9.99 3.29 12.65
N LEU A 52 -10.89 3.87 13.44
CA LEU A 52 -11.31 5.28 13.29
C LEU A 52 -10.15 6.24 13.57
N VAL A 53 -9.36 6.00 14.61
CA VAL A 53 -8.16 6.80 14.93
C VAL A 53 -7.14 6.69 13.79
N LEU A 54 -6.89 5.49 13.28
CA LEU A 54 -5.92 5.26 12.21
C LEU A 54 -6.31 5.97 10.90
N ILE A 55 -7.57 5.90 10.47
CA ILE A 55 -8.00 6.63 9.27
C ILE A 55 -7.94 8.15 9.47
N GLY A 56 -8.26 8.63 10.69
CA GLY A 56 -8.12 10.03 11.06
C GLY A 56 -6.67 10.51 11.01
N LEU A 57 -5.74 9.76 11.60
CA LEU A 57 -4.29 10.04 11.54
C LEU A 57 -3.76 10.01 10.10
N GLY A 58 -4.28 9.09 9.28
CA GLY A 58 -3.99 9.03 7.86
C GLY A 58 -4.43 10.30 7.12
N ALA A 59 -5.67 10.74 7.34
CA ALA A 59 -6.21 11.96 6.74
C ALA A 59 -5.43 13.22 7.14
N VAL A 60 -5.03 13.31 8.42
CA VAL A 60 -4.14 14.39 8.91
C VAL A 60 -2.80 14.32 8.18
N GLY A 61 -2.15 13.15 8.12
CA GLY A 61 -0.90 12.93 7.38
C GLY A 61 -1.02 13.36 5.92
N ALA A 62 -2.08 12.93 5.22
CA ALA A 62 -2.35 13.29 3.85
C ALA A 62 -2.48 14.81 3.65
N SER A 63 -2.95 15.56 4.65
CA SER A 63 -3.09 17.00 4.55
C SER A 63 -1.76 17.76 4.44
N PHE A 64 -0.64 17.16 4.91
CA PHE A 64 0.66 17.84 4.92
C PHE A 64 1.30 17.98 3.54
N HIS A 65 0.94 17.13 2.57
CA HIS A 65 1.46 17.25 1.20
C HIS A 65 0.55 18.09 0.27
N LEU A 66 -0.58 18.59 0.78
CA LEU A 66 -1.47 19.45 0.00
C LEU A 66 -0.92 20.89 -0.06
N GLY A 67 -0.66 21.39 -1.26
CA GLY A 67 -0.21 22.77 -1.47
C GLY A 67 -1.22 23.82 -0.95
N HIS A 68 -2.52 23.55 -1.05
CA HIS A 68 -3.60 24.44 -0.59
C HIS A 68 -4.65 23.69 0.23
N LYS A 69 -4.37 23.49 1.52
CA LYS A 69 -5.21 22.70 2.45
C LYS A 69 -6.67 23.15 2.48
N LEU A 70 -6.92 24.47 2.52
CA LEU A 70 -8.27 25.05 2.55
C LEU A 70 -9.08 24.83 1.26
N ARG A 71 -8.42 24.41 0.18
CA ARG A 71 -9.08 24.11 -1.09
C ARG A 71 -9.26 22.61 -1.35
N ALA A 72 -8.84 21.75 -0.41
CA ALA A 72 -8.89 20.28 -0.55
C ALA A 72 -10.32 19.76 -0.87
N TRP A 73 -11.36 20.38 -0.29
CA TRP A 73 -12.75 20.05 -0.55
C TRP A 73 -13.13 20.15 -2.05
N LYS A 74 -12.42 20.96 -2.85
CA LYS A 74 -12.63 21.07 -4.30
C LYS A 74 -12.29 19.78 -5.04
N ALA A 75 -11.48 18.90 -4.44
CA ALA A 75 -11.19 17.60 -5.02
C ALA A 75 -12.47 16.78 -5.27
N ILE A 76 -13.48 16.90 -4.41
CA ILE A 76 -14.77 16.20 -4.52
C ILE A 76 -15.46 16.48 -5.88
N ARG A 77 -15.29 17.68 -6.45
CA ARG A 77 -15.93 18.08 -7.72
C ARG A 77 -15.52 17.22 -8.92
N ARG A 78 -14.37 16.55 -8.87
CA ARG A 78 -13.82 15.73 -9.94
C ARG A 78 -14.06 14.22 -9.74
N PHE A 79 -15.06 13.86 -8.92
CA PHE A 79 -15.36 12.46 -8.57
C PHE A 79 -15.51 11.54 -9.79
N ARG A 80 -16.10 12.00 -10.89
CA ARG A 80 -16.32 11.18 -12.09
C ARG A 80 -15.04 10.90 -12.88
N THR A 81 -14.03 11.76 -12.79
CA THR A 81 -12.84 11.71 -13.67
C THR A 81 -11.51 11.45 -12.95
N SER A 82 -11.45 11.63 -11.63
CA SER A 82 -10.20 11.54 -10.85
C SER A 82 -10.27 10.45 -9.78
N TRP A 83 -9.32 9.53 -9.80
CA TRP A 83 -9.18 8.51 -8.77
C TRP A 83 -8.83 9.10 -7.40
N LEU A 84 -8.00 10.15 -7.36
CA LEU A 84 -7.71 10.90 -6.13
C LEU A 84 -8.98 11.50 -5.51
N SER A 85 -9.91 11.99 -6.34
CA SER A 85 -11.19 12.49 -5.89
C SER A 85 -12.07 11.39 -5.29
N ARG A 86 -12.09 10.22 -5.93
CA ARG A 86 -12.82 9.05 -5.43
C ARG A 86 -12.24 8.55 -4.11
N GLU A 87 -10.91 8.47 -4.00
CA GLU A 87 -10.21 8.13 -2.76
C GLU A 87 -10.64 9.05 -1.61
N ALA A 88 -10.61 10.37 -1.82
CA ALA A 88 -10.99 11.34 -0.79
C ALA A 88 -12.45 11.18 -0.35
N VAL A 89 -13.37 10.98 -1.30
CA VAL A 89 -14.81 10.80 -1.01
C VAL A 89 -15.04 9.47 -0.26
N PHE A 90 -14.53 8.36 -0.78
CA PHE A 90 -14.75 7.06 -0.17
C PHE A 90 -14.07 6.92 1.19
N SER A 91 -12.85 7.44 1.36
CA SER A 91 -12.16 7.41 2.66
C SER A 91 -12.85 8.29 3.70
N GLY A 92 -13.36 9.46 3.30
CA GLY A 92 -14.16 10.32 4.18
C GLY A 92 -15.50 9.67 4.58
N ALA A 93 -16.21 9.08 3.61
CA ALA A 93 -17.44 8.34 3.85
C ALA A 93 -17.21 7.08 4.71
N TYR A 94 -16.10 6.38 4.50
CA TYR A 94 -15.68 5.25 5.35
C TYR A 94 -15.51 5.70 6.80
N GLY A 95 -14.77 6.78 7.05
CA GLY A 95 -14.56 7.28 8.42
C GLY A 95 -15.86 7.67 9.10
N LEU A 96 -16.79 8.34 8.39
CA LEU A 96 -18.11 8.70 8.92
C LEU A 96 -18.97 7.46 9.21
N SER A 97 -19.05 6.53 8.27
CA SER A 97 -19.81 5.28 8.43
C SER A 97 -19.24 4.42 9.57
N LEU A 98 -17.91 4.38 9.72
CA LEU A 98 -17.22 3.69 10.81
C LEU A 98 -17.55 4.32 12.18
N LEU A 99 -17.63 5.63 12.27
CA LEU A 99 -18.07 6.33 13.47
C LEU A 99 -19.50 5.94 13.86
N ILE A 100 -20.41 5.87 12.89
CA ILE A 100 -21.80 5.42 13.12
C ILE A 100 -21.82 3.95 13.56
N PHE A 101 -21.06 3.08 12.91
CA PHE A 101 -20.94 1.67 13.30
C PHE A 101 -20.45 1.51 14.75
N LEU A 102 -19.39 2.25 15.11
CA LEU A 102 -18.85 2.28 16.47
C LEU A 102 -19.91 2.72 17.47
N ALA A 103 -20.65 3.78 17.18
CA ALA A 103 -21.71 4.28 18.06
C ALA A 103 -22.83 3.24 18.23
N LEU A 104 -23.30 2.60 17.15
CA LEU A 104 -24.32 1.55 17.23
C LEU A 104 -23.86 0.40 18.14
N ARG A 105 -22.61 -0.04 17.99
CA ARG A 105 -22.07 -1.12 18.82
C ARG A 105 -21.86 -0.71 20.27
N TYR A 106 -21.43 0.54 20.50
CA TYR A 106 -21.25 1.07 21.84
C TYR A 106 -22.56 1.10 22.63
N TYR A 107 -23.68 1.53 22.00
CA TYR A 107 -25.01 1.58 22.59
C TYR A 107 -25.81 0.27 22.47
N ASP A 108 -25.16 -0.86 22.11
CA ASP A 108 -25.77 -2.19 21.98
C ASP A 108 -26.93 -2.26 20.95
N VAL A 109 -26.93 -1.36 19.98
CA VAL A 109 -27.85 -1.44 18.86
C VAL A 109 -27.37 -2.55 17.92
N THR A 110 -28.13 -3.64 17.85
CA THR A 110 -27.85 -4.82 17.02
C THR A 110 -28.96 -5.01 15.99
N GLY A 111 -28.82 -6.00 15.11
CA GLY A 111 -29.82 -6.33 14.11
C GLY A 111 -29.59 -5.65 12.76
N PHE A 112 -30.65 -5.43 11.98
CA PHE A 112 -30.56 -5.02 10.59
C PHE A 112 -29.77 -3.73 10.39
N LEU A 113 -30.03 -2.67 11.18
CA LEU A 113 -29.35 -1.39 11.05
C LEU A 113 -27.85 -1.51 11.29
N TYR A 114 -27.43 -2.24 12.31
CA TYR A 114 -26.03 -2.50 12.64
C TYR A 114 -25.29 -3.16 11.47
N HIS A 115 -25.88 -4.23 10.93
CA HIS A 115 -25.28 -4.93 9.80
C HIS A 115 -25.32 -4.16 8.50
N ALA A 116 -26.38 -3.39 8.24
CA ALA A 116 -26.45 -2.52 7.07
C ALA A 116 -25.34 -1.46 7.08
N VAL A 117 -25.13 -0.81 8.23
CA VAL A 117 -24.03 0.16 8.41
C VAL A 117 -22.67 -0.54 8.32
N GLY A 118 -22.54 -1.73 8.89
CA GLY A 118 -21.29 -2.52 8.80
C GLY A 118 -20.93 -2.89 7.37
N ILE A 119 -21.90 -3.36 6.56
CA ILE A 119 -21.70 -3.65 5.12
C ILE A 119 -21.31 -2.37 4.38
N LEU A 120 -22.03 -1.27 4.63
CA LEU A 120 -21.73 0.02 4.00
C LEU A 120 -20.31 0.48 4.32
N THR A 121 -19.90 0.39 5.59
CA THR A 121 -18.55 0.75 6.04
C THR A 121 -17.50 -0.11 5.34
N PHE A 122 -17.71 -1.43 5.29
CA PHE A 122 -16.82 -2.36 4.59
C PHE A 122 -16.67 -1.97 3.11
N LEU A 123 -17.78 -1.76 2.39
CA LEU A 123 -17.75 -1.41 0.97
C LEU A 123 -17.07 -0.07 0.73
N LEU A 124 -17.34 0.96 1.53
CA LEU A 124 -16.70 2.26 1.41
C LEU A 124 -15.20 2.19 1.65
N GLY A 125 -14.75 1.43 2.65
CA GLY A 125 -13.34 1.20 2.91
C GLY A 125 -12.63 0.58 1.70
N TRP A 126 -13.18 -0.49 1.13
CA TRP A 126 -12.61 -1.17 -0.04
C TRP A 126 -12.68 -0.35 -1.33
N LEU A 127 -13.72 0.45 -1.52
CA LEU A 127 -13.78 1.42 -2.63
C LEU A 127 -12.71 2.50 -2.48
N GLY A 128 -12.45 2.96 -1.25
CA GLY A 128 -11.33 3.86 -0.94
C GLY A 128 -9.98 3.20 -1.27
N ALA A 129 -9.72 2.00 -0.75
CA ALA A 129 -8.52 1.22 -1.00
C ALA A 129 -8.27 0.98 -2.51
N PHE A 130 -9.31 0.58 -3.24
CA PHE A 130 -9.24 0.40 -4.69
C PHE A 130 -8.93 1.72 -5.41
N SER A 131 -9.57 2.83 -5.00
CA SER A 131 -9.32 4.15 -5.60
C SER A 131 -7.88 4.59 -5.39
N THR A 132 -7.32 4.36 -4.20
CA THR A 132 -5.90 4.59 -3.87
C THR A 132 -4.98 3.81 -4.80
N ALA A 133 -5.21 2.52 -4.98
CA ALA A 133 -4.42 1.68 -5.88
C ALA A 133 -4.51 2.16 -7.35
N MET A 134 -5.69 2.59 -7.78
CA MET A 134 -5.94 3.05 -9.15
C MET A 134 -5.28 4.41 -9.47
N ILE A 135 -4.98 5.25 -8.48
CA ILE A 135 -4.18 6.48 -8.70
C ILE A 135 -2.86 6.13 -9.39
N TYR A 136 -2.23 5.04 -8.96
CA TYR A 136 -0.94 4.58 -9.51
C TYR A 136 -1.13 3.66 -10.71
N ALA A 137 -2.02 2.68 -10.62
CA ALA A 137 -2.25 1.69 -11.66
C ALA A 137 -2.79 2.28 -12.96
N SER A 138 -3.54 3.39 -12.91
CA SER A 138 -4.03 4.09 -14.11
C SER A 138 -3.02 5.06 -14.72
N ASN A 139 -1.89 5.33 -14.06
CA ASN A 139 -0.89 6.27 -14.53
C ASN A 139 -0.02 5.67 -15.64
N LYS A 140 -0.33 6.01 -16.89
CA LYS A 140 0.38 5.53 -18.07
C LYS A 140 1.76 6.16 -18.26
N PHE A 141 2.08 7.24 -17.53
CA PHE A 141 3.37 7.92 -17.63
C PHE A 141 4.46 7.29 -16.75
N VAL A 142 4.07 6.40 -15.83
CA VAL A 142 4.98 5.58 -15.03
C VAL A 142 4.67 4.12 -15.31
N LEU A 143 5.40 3.54 -16.26
CA LEU A 143 5.12 2.20 -16.78
C LEU A 143 5.23 1.11 -15.71
N GLU A 144 6.11 1.32 -14.74
CA GLU A 144 6.28 0.43 -13.59
C GLU A 144 4.99 0.27 -12.81
N TRP A 145 4.26 1.35 -12.57
CA TRP A 145 3.04 1.36 -11.77
C TRP A 145 1.80 0.91 -12.55
N ASN A 146 1.82 1.08 -13.88
CA ASN A 146 0.67 0.82 -14.75
C ASN A 146 0.47 -0.68 -14.98
N THR A 147 -0.07 -1.37 -13.98
CA THR A 147 -0.36 -2.80 -14.02
C THR A 147 -1.43 -3.19 -12.99
N SER A 148 -2.18 -4.25 -13.28
CA SER A 148 -3.12 -4.86 -12.32
C SER A 148 -2.42 -5.42 -11.08
N LEU A 149 -1.15 -5.84 -11.19
CA LEU A 149 -0.37 -6.29 -10.04
C LEU A 149 -0.20 -5.19 -8.98
N THR A 150 -0.14 -3.91 -9.39
CA THR A 150 -0.17 -2.77 -8.45
C THR A 150 -1.44 -2.78 -7.63
N VAL A 151 -2.60 -2.97 -8.27
CA VAL A 151 -3.89 -3.01 -7.57
C VAL A 151 -3.94 -4.19 -6.59
N LEU A 152 -3.62 -5.39 -7.06
CA LEU A 152 -3.65 -6.61 -6.25
C LEU A 152 -2.74 -6.49 -5.02
N TYR A 153 -1.52 -6.01 -5.21
CA TYR A 153 -0.55 -5.86 -4.13
C TYR A 153 -0.95 -4.77 -3.12
N PHE A 154 -1.56 -3.67 -3.58
CA PHE A 154 -2.08 -2.63 -2.67
C PHE A 154 -3.19 -3.15 -1.78
N LEU A 155 -4.16 -3.85 -2.37
CA LEU A 155 -5.29 -4.41 -1.62
C LEU A 155 -4.84 -5.52 -0.65
N ASP A 156 -3.92 -6.38 -1.09
CA ASP A 156 -3.39 -7.45 -0.24
C ASP A 156 -2.59 -6.89 0.94
N MET A 157 -1.84 -5.81 0.76
CA MET A 157 -1.12 -5.16 1.87
C MET A 157 -2.08 -4.71 2.99
N TYR A 158 -3.28 -4.27 2.66
CA TYR A 158 -4.30 -3.92 3.65
C TYR A 158 -4.79 -5.16 4.41
N LEU A 159 -4.90 -6.30 3.72
CA LEU A 159 -5.22 -7.58 4.35
C LEU A 159 -4.08 -8.07 5.25
N MET A 160 -2.82 -7.98 4.82
CA MET A 160 -1.66 -8.33 5.64
C MET A 160 -1.63 -7.53 6.95
N LEU A 161 -1.69 -6.20 6.86
CA LEU A 161 -1.64 -5.31 8.02
C LEU A 161 -2.87 -5.50 8.93
N GLY A 162 -4.06 -5.59 8.33
CA GLY A 162 -5.30 -5.77 9.08
C GLY A 162 -5.39 -7.10 9.79
N SER A 163 -5.05 -8.22 9.11
CA SER A 163 -5.08 -9.55 9.73
C SER A 163 -4.07 -9.69 10.86
N SER A 164 -2.87 -9.13 10.71
CA SER A 164 -1.85 -9.18 11.76
C SER A 164 -2.21 -8.32 12.97
N ALA A 165 -2.79 -7.12 12.76
CA ALA A 165 -3.30 -6.29 13.83
C ALA A 165 -4.46 -6.98 14.57
N PHE A 166 -5.39 -7.59 13.82
CA PHE A 166 -6.51 -8.33 14.39
C PHE A 166 -6.04 -9.58 15.14
N LEU A 167 -5.03 -10.30 14.63
CA LEU A 167 -4.41 -11.45 15.32
C LEU A 167 -3.85 -11.05 16.68
N ALA A 168 -3.12 -9.93 16.77
CA ALA A 168 -2.61 -9.44 18.04
C ALA A 168 -3.74 -9.11 19.05
N MET A 169 -4.88 -8.63 18.55
CA MET A 169 -6.06 -8.36 19.38
C MET A 169 -6.77 -9.64 19.82
N THR A 170 -6.94 -10.64 18.93
CA THR A 170 -7.61 -11.90 19.25
C THR A 170 -6.89 -12.65 20.36
N TYR A 171 -5.59 -12.54 20.47
CA TYR A 171 -4.83 -13.14 21.55
C TYR A 171 -5.29 -12.71 22.94
N HIS A 172 -5.65 -11.43 23.10
CA HIS A 172 -6.08 -10.87 24.38
C HIS A 172 -7.59 -10.97 24.63
N TYR A 173 -8.38 -10.80 23.58
CA TYR A 173 -9.82 -10.62 23.72
C TYR A 173 -10.63 -11.87 23.39
N ASP A 174 -10.17 -12.70 22.46
CA ASP A 174 -10.86 -13.93 22.05
C ASP A 174 -9.90 -14.98 21.49
N PRO A 175 -9.17 -15.71 22.35
CA PRO A 175 -8.15 -16.68 21.93
C PRO A 175 -8.67 -17.83 21.04
N ARG A 176 -9.99 -18.06 20.97
CA ARG A 176 -10.60 -19.08 20.10
C ARG A 176 -10.19 -18.94 18.63
N TRP A 177 -9.95 -17.72 18.18
CA TRP A 177 -9.69 -17.40 16.78
C TRP A 177 -8.22 -17.22 16.43
N VAL A 178 -7.31 -17.33 17.40
CA VAL A 178 -5.87 -17.14 17.17
C VAL A 178 -5.35 -18.05 16.06
N GLY A 179 -5.63 -19.35 16.10
CA GLY A 179 -5.20 -20.30 15.08
C GLY A 179 -5.69 -19.93 13.66
N THR A 180 -6.96 -19.51 13.56
CA THR A 180 -7.53 -19.05 12.29
C THR A 180 -6.80 -17.81 11.75
N TYR A 181 -6.50 -16.84 12.62
CA TYR A 181 -5.84 -15.61 12.18
C TYR A 181 -4.33 -15.77 11.98
N VAL A 182 -3.68 -16.72 12.64
CA VAL A 182 -2.31 -17.16 12.29
C VAL A 182 -2.30 -17.64 10.84
N PHE A 183 -3.25 -18.54 10.47
CA PHE A 183 -3.35 -19.03 9.09
C PHE A 183 -3.69 -17.93 8.09
N LEU A 184 -4.68 -17.07 8.37
CA LEU A 184 -5.08 -15.99 7.46
C LEU A 184 -3.95 -14.98 7.25
N THR A 185 -3.26 -14.59 8.33
CA THR A 185 -2.12 -13.67 8.23
C THR A 185 -0.99 -14.31 7.40
N PHE A 186 -0.68 -15.59 7.64
CA PHE A 186 0.30 -16.33 6.86
C PHE A 186 -0.10 -16.37 5.37
N LEU A 187 -1.37 -16.64 5.07
CA LEU A 187 -1.90 -16.68 3.70
C LEU A 187 -1.69 -15.33 2.99
N PHE A 188 -2.12 -14.22 3.61
CA PHE A 188 -1.99 -12.90 2.98
C PHE A 188 -0.53 -12.46 2.84
N VAL A 189 0.33 -12.72 3.84
CA VAL A 189 1.77 -12.43 3.71
C VAL A 189 2.40 -13.24 2.56
N THR A 190 2.00 -14.49 2.38
CA THR A 190 2.48 -15.33 1.26
C THR A 190 1.94 -14.84 -0.09
N LEU A 191 0.67 -14.44 -0.16
CA LEU A 191 0.09 -13.84 -1.37
C LEU A 191 0.77 -12.51 -1.71
N GLY A 192 1.03 -11.67 -0.72
CA GLY A 192 1.75 -10.41 -0.89
C GLY A 192 3.16 -10.63 -1.44
N LEU A 193 3.87 -11.62 -0.94
CA LEU A 193 5.18 -12.03 -1.47
C LEU A 193 5.04 -12.44 -2.95
N PHE A 194 4.03 -13.26 -3.28
CA PHE A 194 3.77 -13.68 -4.66
C PHE A 194 3.49 -12.47 -5.56
N PHE A 195 2.61 -11.56 -5.18
CA PHE A 195 2.30 -10.36 -5.97
C PHE A 195 3.52 -9.46 -6.16
N ARG A 196 4.32 -9.30 -5.11
CA ARG A 196 5.55 -8.48 -5.18
C ARG A 196 6.61 -9.13 -6.08
N LEU A 197 6.79 -10.44 -6.00
CA LEU A 197 7.69 -11.17 -6.91
C LEU A 197 7.20 -11.08 -8.37
N ALA A 198 5.90 -11.28 -8.62
CA ALA A 198 5.32 -11.12 -9.94
C ALA A 198 5.51 -9.70 -10.50
N PHE A 199 5.35 -8.67 -9.63
CA PHE A 199 5.63 -7.29 -9.99
C PHE A 199 7.09 -7.10 -10.40
N ASN A 200 8.05 -7.63 -9.64
CA ASN A 200 9.48 -7.52 -9.95
C ASN A 200 9.86 -8.27 -11.25
N ILE A 201 9.31 -9.47 -11.44
CA ILE A 201 9.51 -10.23 -12.68
C ILE A 201 9.01 -9.40 -13.88
N ARG A 202 7.79 -8.85 -13.77
CA ARG A 202 7.26 -7.95 -14.81
C ARG A 202 8.19 -6.77 -15.07
N GLN A 203 8.76 -6.14 -14.03
CA GLN A 203 9.69 -5.02 -14.19
C GLN A 203 10.94 -5.40 -14.99
N ALA A 204 11.45 -6.62 -14.81
CA ALA A 204 12.61 -7.13 -15.55
C ALA A 204 12.34 -7.28 -17.06
N PHE A 205 11.08 -7.58 -17.44
CA PHE A 205 10.66 -7.76 -18.82
C PHE A 205 9.92 -6.54 -19.39
N LEU A 206 9.84 -5.43 -18.65
CA LEU A 206 9.13 -4.25 -19.09
C LEU A 206 9.84 -3.60 -20.28
N LYS A 207 9.19 -3.58 -21.45
CA LYS A 207 9.69 -2.83 -22.60
C LYS A 207 9.55 -1.34 -22.34
N ARG A 208 10.67 -0.64 -22.29
CA ARG A 208 10.74 0.81 -22.09
C ARG A 208 10.89 1.52 -23.41
N PRO A 209 10.25 2.69 -23.61
CA PRO A 209 10.45 3.49 -24.79
C PRO A 209 11.88 4.04 -24.81
N THR A 210 12.45 4.10 -26.00
CA THR A 210 13.73 4.75 -26.27
C THR A 210 13.53 6.18 -26.76
N LEU A 211 14.56 7.02 -26.68
CA LEU A 211 14.50 8.39 -27.22
C LEU A 211 14.27 8.39 -28.74
N ASN A 212 14.83 7.40 -29.44
CA ASN A 212 14.60 7.21 -30.87
C ASN A 212 13.11 6.97 -31.19
N GLU A 213 12.46 6.05 -30.44
CA GLU A 213 11.03 5.78 -30.60
C GLU A 213 10.19 7.03 -30.28
N ALA A 214 10.51 7.74 -29.21
CA ALA A 214 9.80 8.96 -28.80
C ALA A 214 9.89 10.10 -29.80
N LEU A 215 11.02 10.17 -30.55
CA LEU A 215 11.26 11.17 -31.58
C LEU A 215 10.93 10.65 -33.01
N ASN A 216 10.43 9.43 -33.13
CA ASN A 216 10.17 8.77 -34.42
C ASN A 216 11.39 8.74 -35.34
N LEU A 217 12.57 8.47 -34.78
CA LEU A 217 13.83 8.40 -35.51
C LEU A 217 14.31 6.95 -35.65
N PRO A 218 15.13 6.63 -36.68
CA PRO A 218 15.66 5.28 -36.87
C PRO A 218 16.45 4.79 -35.65
N HIS A 219 16.21 3.54 -35.23
CA HIS A 219 16.84 2.92 -34.05
C HIS A 219 18.36 2.77 -34.14
N ASN A 220 18.91 2.76 -35.35
CA ASN A 220 20.34 2.56 -35.61
C ASN A 220 21.18 3.85 -35.47
N ARG A 221 20.57 4.98 -35.18
CA ARG A 221 21.29 6.25 -34.97
C ARG A 221 21.39 6.59 -33.49
N PRO A 222 22.60 6.79 -32.96
CA PRO A 222 22.77 7.25 -31.59
C PRO A 222 22.26 8.70 -31.48
N ILE A 223 21.40 8.93 -30.54
CA ILE A 223 20.86 10.26 -30.21
C ILE A 223 21.43 10.68 -28.87
N ARG A 224 21.82 11.95 -28.77
CA ARG A 224 22.28 12.55 -27.52
C ARG A 224 21.50 13.84 -27.29
N VAL A 225 21.03 14.00 -26.06
CA VAL A 225 20.47 15.29 -25.60
C VAL A 225 21.62 16.27 -25.51
N LEU A 226 21.60 17.30 -26.33
CA LEU A 226 22.64 18.36 -26.37
C LEU A 226 22.35 19.41 -25.29
N ASP A 227 21.09 19.78 -25.15
CA ASP A 227 20.62 20.77 -24.18
C ASP A 227 19.24 20.34 -23.67
N THR A 228 19.00 20.47 -22.37
CA THR A 228 17.69 20.18 -21.75
C THR A 228 16.73 21.36 -21.84
N GLY A 229 17.19 22.52 -22.36
CA GLY A 229 16.39 23.73 -22.47
C GLY A 229 16.03 24.39 -21.14
N THR A 230 16.54 23.87 -20.02
CA THR A 230 16.26 24.38 -18.68
C THR A 230 17.53 24.51 -17.86
N THR A 231 17.72 25.67 -17.25
CA THR A 231 18.83 25.93 -16.31
C THR A 231 18.50 25.56 -14.89
N THR A 232 17.19 25.26 -14.59
CA THR A 232 16.70 24.88 -13.28
C THR A 232 16.02 23.51 -13.33
N THR A 233 15.94 22.85 -12.18
CA THR A 233 15.18 21.62 -12.04
C THR A 233 13.70 21.88 -12.30
N ASN A 234 13.04 20.97 -12.98
CA ASN A 234 11.60 21.01 -13.22
C ASN A 234 10.89 19.88 -12.46
N TYR A 235 9.57 19.87 -12.49
CA TYR A 235 8.73 18.88 -11.83
C TYR A 235 9.17 17.43 -12.10
N CYS A 236 9.46 17.06 -13.35
CA CYS A 236 9.85 15.69 -13.67
C CYS A 236 11.25 15.32 -13.19
N THR A 237 12.19 16.27 -13.25
CA THR A 237 13.58 16.04 -12.82
C THR A 237 13.76 16.14 -11.32
N GLU A 238 12.87 16.84 -10.63
CA GLU A 238 12.93 17.05 -9.18
C GLU A 238 12.01 16.11 -8.42
N GLU A 239 10.73 16.01 -8.77
CA GLU A 239 9.73 15.24 -8.02
C GLU A 239 9.71 13.77 -8.41
N PHE A 240 9.88 13.42 -9.70
CA PHE A 240 9.84 12.04 -10.19
C PHE A 240 11.21 11.43 -10.49
N TYR A 241 12.29 12.10 -10.16
CA TYR A 241 13.63 11.56 -10.27
C TYR A 241 14.28 11.47 -8.89
N TYR A 242 14.00 10.39 -8.17
CA TYR A 242 14.50 10.14 -6.82
C TYR A 242 15.96 9.66 -6.83
N ARG A 243 16.92 10.47 -7.31
CA ARG A 243 18.33 10.07 -7.47
C ARG A 243 18.90 9.43 -6.20
N LYS A 244 18.83 10.14 -5.06
CA LYS A 244 19.31 9.61 -3.77
C LYS A 244 18.54 8.37 -3.33
N GLY A 245 17.25 8.32 -3.60
CA GLY A 245 16.42 7.15 -3.30
C GLY A 245 16.86 5.93 -4.10
N LYS A 246 17.15 6.09 -5.40
CA LYS A 246 17.63 5.00 -6.26
C LYS A 246 18.98 4.43 -5.81
N GLU A 247 19.85 5.26 -5.26
CA GLU A 247 21.13 4.82 -4.67
C GLU A 247 20.92 3.93 -3.42
N LEU A 248 19.81 4.09 -2.71
CA LEU A 248 19.45 3.33 -1.51
C LEU A 248 18.66 2.05 -1.81
N LEU A 249 18.04 1.90 -3.00
CA LEU A 249 17.23 0.73 -3.35
C LEU A 249 17.93 -0.61 -3.14
N PRO A 250 19.24 -0.79 -3.46
CA PRO A 250 19.94 -2.05 -3.22
C PRO A 250 19.98 -2.49 -1.75
N ILE A 251 19.83 -1.56 -0.82
CA ILE A 251 19.80 -1.80 0.62
C ILE A 251 18.36 -1.89 1.11
N THR A 252 17.50 -0.97 0.69
CA THR A 252 16.13 -0.87 1.22
C THR A 252 15.23 -2.01 0.75
N ILE A 253 15.36 -2.47 -0.49
CA ILE A 253 14.56 -3.58 -1.02
C ILE A 253 14.79 -4.88 -0.22
N PRO A 254 16.03 -5.38 -0.03
CA PRO A 254 16.27 -6.58 0.78
C PRO A 254 15.74 -6.46 2.21
N ILE A 255 15.95 -5.30 2.87
CA ILE A 255 15.43 -5.07 4.22
C ILE A 255 13.89 -5.08 4.23
N ALA A 256 13.25 -4.43 3.25
CA ALA A 256 11.82 -4.46 3.10
C ALA A 256 11.28 -5.90 2.94
N TYR A 257 11.92 -6.72 2.12
CA TYR A 257 11.54 -8.14 1.94
C TYR A 257 11.68 -8.96 3.22
N ILE A 258 12.80 -8.79 3.93
CA ILE A 258 13.03 -9.49 5.20
C ILE A 258 11.94 -9.14 6.20
N LEU A 259 11.65 -7.84 6.38
CA LEU A 259 10.70 -7.38 7.38
C LEU A 259 9.23 -7.64 6.98
N THR A 260 8.89 -7.52 5.69
CA THR A 260 7.50 -7.71 5.24
C THR A 260 7.13 -9.18 5.08
N PHE A 261 8.08 -10.02 4.67
CA PHE A 261 7.74 -11.41 4.31
C PHE A 261 8.49 -12.43 5.13
N VAL A 262 9.84 -12.36 5.22
CA VAL A 262 10.64 -13.44 5.83
C VAL A 262 10.35 -13.54 7.33
N VAL A 263 10.42 -12.43 8.06
CA VAL A 263 10.19 -12.43 9.51
C VAL A 263 8.77 -12.86 9.86
N PRO A 264 7.69 -12.29 9.26
CA PRO A 264 6.33 -12.73 9.54
C PRO A 264 6.08 -14.21 9.20
N ILE A 265 6.50 -14.66 8.02
CA ILE A 265 6.35 -16.06 7.61
C ILE A 265 7.04 -16.99 8.60
N PHE A 266 8.28 -16.69 8.98
CA PHE A 266 9.04 -17.52 9.93
C PHE A 266 8.36 -17.57 11.30
N LEU A 267 7.93 -16.43 11.86
CA LEU A 267 7.27 -16.37 13.16
C LEU A 267 5.93 -17.10 13.17
N LEU A 268 5.11 -16.92 12.14
CA LEU A 268 3.80 -17.58 12.03
C LEU A 268 3.94 -19.09 11.85
N LEU A 269 4.90 -19.54 11.03
CA LEU A 269 5.23 -20.98 10.90
C LEU A 269 5.76 -21.55 12.21
N TYR A 270 6.63 -20.81 12.90
CA TYR A 270 7.15 -21.24 14.20
C TYR A 270 6.00 -21.46 15.21
N VAL A 271 5.08 -20.50 15.31
CA VAL A 271 3.89 -20.67 16.17
C VAL A 271 3.04 -21.86 15.75
N TRP A 272 2.83 -22.01 14.44
CA TRP A 272 2.02 -23.12 13.89
C TRP A 272 2.61 -24.48 14.21
N ILE A 273 3.92 -24.65 14.02
CA ILE A 273 4.61 -25.95 14.20
C ILE A 273 4.86 -26.26 15.69
N SER A 274 5.28 -25.25 16.47
CA SER A 274 5.65 -25.46 17.89
C SER A 274 4.45 -25.46 18.84
N GLY A 275 3.30 -24.93 18.42
CA GLY A 275 2.15 -24.69 19.28
C GLY A 275 2.35 -23.60 20.34
N LYS A 276 3.53 -22.92 20.34
CA LYS A 276 3.86 -21.88 21.31
C LYS A 276 3.13 -20.59 20.99
N ASN A 277 2.03 -20.37 21.68
CA ASN A 277 1.17 -19.20 21.51
C ASN A 277 1.59 -18.10 22.50
N GLN A 278 2.39 -17.12 22.06
CA GLN A 278 2.85 -16.00 22.86
C GLN A 278 2.58 -14.67 22.15
N TYR A 279 2.05 -13.71 22.89
CA TYR A 279 1.74 -12.37 22.35
C TYR A 279 2.92 -11.70 21.64
N ALA A 280 4.13 -11.87 22.18
CA ALA A 280 5.35 -11.28 21.60
C ALA A 280 5.54 -11.64 20.12
N PHE A 281 5.21 -12.88 19.72
CA PHE A 281 5.33 -13.29 18.30
C PHE A 281 4.38 -12.50 17.40
N TYR A 282 3.15 -12.24 17.84
CA TYR A 282 2.15 -11.48 17.09
C TYR A 282 2.47 -9.99 17.04
N ALA A 283 2.93 -9.43 18.16
CA ALA A 283 3.37 -8.05 18.23
C ALA A 283 4.58 -7.79 17.32
N VAL A 284 5.57 -8.69 17.32
CA VAL A 284 6.74 -8.60 16.43
C VAL A 284 6.33 -8.80 14.97
N THR A 285 5.42 -9.72 14.68
CA THR A 285 4.86 -9.92 13.32
C THR A 285 4.22 -8.62 12.82
N PHE A 286 3.35 -7.99 13.59
CA PHE A 286 2.71 -6.74 13.20
C PHE A 286 3.71 -5.59 13.04
N ALA A 287 4.63 -5.42 14.00
CA ALA A 287 5.66 -4.38 13.95
C ALA A 287 6.57 -4.55 12.72
N SER A 288 7.00 -5.79 12.44
CA SER A 288 7.81 -6.12 11.27
C SER A 288 7.06 -5.83 9.97
N LEU A 289 5.78 -6.24 9.85
CA LEU A 289 4.93 -5.91 8.70
C LEU A 289 4.78 -4.41 8.53
N LEU A 290 4.56 -3.65 9.61
CA LEU A 290 4.37 -2.20 9.54
C LEU A 290 5.62 -1.49 9.02
N VAL A 291 6.79 -1.79 9.60
CA VAL A 291 8.07 -1.20 9.19
C VAL A 291 8.47 -1.68 7.79
N GLY A 292 8.32 -2.97 7.51
CA GLY A 292 8.58 -3.54 6.20
C GLY A 292 7.71 -2.94 5.11
N SER A 293 6.40 -2.79 5.36
CA SER A 293 5.47 -2.14 4.43
C SER A 293 5.78 -0.66 4.19
N LEU A 294 6.31 0.05 5.19
CA LEU A 294 6.79 1.42 5.03
C LEU A 294 7.95 1.47 4.03
N LEU A 295 8.96 0.62 4.22
CA LEU A 295 10.12 0.55 3.32
C LEU A 295 9.72 0.09 1.93
N GLU A 296 8.79 -0.82 1.85
CA GLU A 296 8.28 -1.34 0.60
C GLU A 296 7.51 -0.27 -0.19
N ARG A 297 6.63 0.51 0.46
CA ARG A 297 5.93 1.64 -0.18
C ARG A 297 6.91 2.73 -0.61
N TRP A 298 7.91 3.03 0.21
CA TRP A 298 8.96 3.95 -0.17
C TRP A 298 9.71 3.47 -1.43
N SER A 299 10.09 2.18 -1.47
CA SER A 299 10.76 1.57 -2.61
C SER A 299 9.89 1.59 -3.86
N PHE A 300 8.59 1.28 -3.75
CA PHE A 300 7.63 1.34 -4.85
C PHE A 300 7.60 2.73 -5.53
N PHE A 301 7.64 3.81 -4.74
CA PHE A 301 7.70 5.16 -5.30
C PHE A 301 9.02 5.43 -5.99
N VAL A 302 10.14 5.03 -5.39
CA VAL A 302 11.49 5.27 -5.93
C VAL A 302 11.75 4.45 -7.20
N GLU A 303 11.18 3.26 -7.33
CA GLU A 303 11.28 2.41 -8.52
C GLU A 303 10.61 3.03 -9.75
N GLY A 304 9.60 3.87 -9.57
CA GLY A 304 8.88 4.51 -10.67
C GLY A 304 9.74 5.48 -11.47
N ASN A 305 9.63 5.41 -12.79
CA ASN A 305 10.33 6.32 -13.72
C ASN A 305 9.31 6.98 -14.64
N HIS A 306 9.20 8.30 -14.55
CA HIS A 306 8.31 9.05 -15.43
C HIS A 306 8.89 9.11 -16.85
N VAL A 307 8.12 8.72 -17.87
CA VAL A 307 8.59 8.63 -19.27
C VAL A 307 9.12 9.97 -19.81
N GLN A 308 8.67 11.11 -19.31
CA GLN A 308 9.16 12.43 -19.70
C GLN A 308 10.67 12.60 -19.41
N ASN A 309 11.22 11.83 -18.47
CA ASN A 309 12.65 11.86 -18.15
C ASN A 309 13.54 11.38 -19.31
N LEU A 310 12.95 10.74 -20.35
CA LEU A 310 13.63 10.47 -21.64
C LEU A 310 14.24 11.74 -22.25
N PHE A 311 13.46 12.83 -22.28
CA PHE A 311 13.86 14.08 -22.91
C PHE A 311 14.92 14.85 -22.11
N TYR A 312 15.13 14.45 -20.86
CA TYR A 312 16.17 15.04 -19.99
C TYR A 312 17.39 14.13 -19.82
N GLY A 313 17.47 13.00 -20.56
CA GLY A 313 18.56 12.03 -20.44
C GLY A 313 18.61 11.31 -19.09
N LEU A 314 17.50 11.33 -18.34
CA LEU A 314 17.38 10.75 -16.98
C LEU A 314 16.57 9.46 -16.92
N TYR A 315 16.01 9.02 -18.06
CA TYR A 315 15.23 7.78 -18.13
C TYR A 315 16.16 6.58 -18.30
N PRO A 316 16.01 5.51 -17.55
CA PRO A 316 16.84 4.34 -17.71
C PRO A 316 16.49 3.62 -19.01
N GLU A 317 17.44 3.55 -19.94
CA GLU A 317 17.30 2.82 -21.22
C GLU A 317 17.25 1.31 -20.99
N GLU A 318 17.97 0.82 -19.98
CA GLU A 318 17.97 -0.60 -19.60
C GLU A 318 17.27 -0.80 -18.26
N GLY A 319 16.34 -1.79 -18.21
CA GLY A 319 15.67 -2.20 -16.97
C GLY A 319 16.62 -2.87 -15.98
N TYR A 320 16.08 -3.24 -14.83
CA TYR A 320 16.78 -4.11 -13.88
C TYR A 320 17.24 -5.39 -14.58
N LYS A 321 18.55 -5.63 -14.66
CA LYS A 321 19.07 -6.90 -15.13
C LYS A 321 19.20 -7.86 -13.94
N LEU A 322 18.57 -9.03 -14.06
CA LEU A 322 18.82 -10.13 -13.16
C LEU A 322 20.27 -10.61 -13.39
N ARG A 323 21.18 -10.25 -12.50
CA ARG A 323 22.55 -10.74 -12.50
C ARG A 323 22.71 -11.72 -11.35
N LYS A 324 22.97 -13.00 -11.68
CA LYS A 324 23.29 -14.08 -10.72
C LYS A 324 22.37 -14.19 -9.48
N GLY A 325 21.04 -14.08 -9.68
CA GLY A 325 20.06 -14.27 -8.61
C GLY A 325 19.73 -13.03 -7.76
N PHE A 326 20.38 -11.89 -8.00
CA PHE A 326 20.04 -10.60 -7.38
C PHE A 326 19.82 -9.53 -8.43
N MET A 327 18.83 -8.61 -8.17
CA MET A 327 18.62 -7.45 -9.02
C MET A 327 19.72 -6.43 -8.79
N GLU A 328 20.64 -6.28 -9.75
CA GLU A 328 21.60 -5.18 -9.77
C GLU A 328 21.06 -4.02 -10.61
N TRP A 329 21.00 -2.85 -10.01
CA TRP A 329 20.81 -1.60 -10.72
C TRP A 329 22.13 -1.22 -11.41
N LYS A 330 22.18 -1.31 -12.73
CA LYS A 330 23.33 -0.78 -13.47
C LYS A 330 23.32 0.73 -13.36
N LYS A 331 24.32 1.31 -12.68
CA LYS A 331 24.59 2.75 -12.73
C LYS A 331 24.77 3.15 -14.19
N THR A 332 23.80 3.85 -14.74
CA THR A 332 23.99 4.56 -15.99
C THR A 332 25.04 5.63 -15.68
N LYS A 333 26.28 5.42 -16.15
CA LYS A 333 27.30 6.47 -16.07
C LYS A 333 26.83 7.59 -17.00
N ILE A 334 26.14 8.58 -16.44
CA ILE A 334 25.96 9.86 -17.11
C ILE A 334 27.32 10.53 -17.03
N THR A 335 28.13 10.32 -18.06
CA THR A 335 29.37 11.07 -18.26
C THR A 335 28.98 12.45 -18.76
N TYR A 336 28.85 13.38 -17.83
CA TYR A 336 28.97 14.81 -18.22
C TYR A 336 30.41 15.02 -18.65
N ARG A 337 30.65 15.20 -19.93
CA ARG A 337 31.85 15.86 -20.48
C ARG A 337 31.49 17.26 -20.92
#